data_22059a7aecc063f614470dc9aa3ed315
#
_entry.id   22059a7aecc063f614470dc9aa3ed315
#
_cell.length_a   1.000
_cell.length_b   1.000
_cell.length_c   1.000
_cell.angle_alpha   90.00
_cell.angle_beta   90.00
_cell.angle_gamma   90.00
#
_symmetry.space_group_name_H-M   'P 1'
#
loop_
_entity.id
_entity.type
_entity.pdbx_description
1 polymer ?
#
loop_
_entity_poly.entity_id
_entity_poly.type
_entity_poly.pdbx_seq_one_letter_code
_entity_poly.pdbx_strand_id
1 'polypeptide(L)'
;VAPELYEGLINLQHRGQDSAGIVTFNGRFNVLRGSGFVREAFDETAIKKLSGGIGIAHTRYTTAGSAYGLENVQPFLVNSPYGIALVHNGNLTNYQDLKVELQDNDHFHCNSDSDTEALLGIFASELRKTPPSDHFFNILTTAVTGVFEKVHGAYSVVGVIANKGVFAFRDPHGIHPLVYGVRDKNGKKEY
;
A
#
# COMPACT_ATOMS: atom_id res chain seq x y z
N VAL A 1 2.09 15.89 6.36
CA VAL A 1 1.19 14.69 6.33
C VAL A 1 1.54 13.64 7.40
N ALA A 2 2.82 13.48 7.79
CA ALA A 2 3.20 12.42 8.74
C ALA A 2 2.48 12.48 10.11
N PRO A 3 2.34 13.65 10.77
CA PRO A 3 1.59 13.72 12.03
C PRO A 3 0.12 13.31 11.87
N GLU A 4 -0.50 13.66 10.76
CA GLU A 4 -1.90 13.34 10.46
C GLU A 4 -2.09 11.84 10.20
N LEU A 5 -1.14 11.21 9.49
CA LEU A 5 -1.13 9.75 9.32
C LEU A 5 -0.94 9.04 10.66
N TYR A 6 -0.06 9.53 11.51
CA TYR A 6 0.16 8.98 12.85
C TYR A 6 -1.10 9.06 13.72
N GLU A 7 -1.77 10.21 13.76
CA GLU A 7 -3.04 10.37 14.46
C GLU A 7 -4.14 9.45 13.89
N GLY A 8 -4.19 9.34 12.56
CA GLY A 8 -5.08 8.41 11.86
C GLY A 8 -4.85 6.96 12.30
N LEU A 9 -3.59 6.51 12.37
CA LEU A 9 -3.25 5.16 12.85
C LEU A 9 -3.65 4.94 14.31
N ILE A 10 -3.47 5.93 15.20
CA ILE A 10 -3.92 5.83 16.59
C ILE A 10 -5.44 5.64 16.67
N ASN A 11 -6.20 6.39 15.87
CA ASN A 11 -7.66 6.24 15.81
C ASN A 11 -8.09 4.88 15.22
N LEU A 12 -7.27 4.31 14.33
CA LEU A 12 -7.50 3.00 13.73
C LEU A 12 -6.84 1.84 14.49
N GLN A 13 -6.24 2.09 15.65
CA GLN A 13 -5.50 1.09 16.43
C GLN A 13 -6.33 -0.15 16.75
N HIS A 14 -7.65 0.03 16.95
CA HIS A 14 -8.58 -1.08 17.16
C HIS A 14 -8.72 -2.04 15.95
N ARG A 15 -8.21 -1.63 14.76
CA ARG A 15 -8.21 -2.42 13.52
C ARG A 15 -6.91 -3.20 13.31
N GLY A 16 -5.86 -2.91 14.08
CA GLY A 16 -4.58 -3.60 13.99
C GLY A 16 -3.65 -3.21 15.14
N GLN A 17 -3.08 -4.19 15.84
CA GLN A 17 -2.33 -3.97 17.08
C GLN A 17 -0.93 -4.60 17.07
N ASP A 18 -0.59 -5.38 16.05
CA ASP A 18 0.64 -6.16 16.03
C ASP A 18 1.79 -5.43 15.35
N SER A 19 1.47 -4.56 14.41
CA SER A 19 2.45 -3.72 13.74
C SER A 19 1.82 -2.52 13.05
N ALA A 20 2.63 -1.51 12.76
CA ALA A 20 2.22 -0.33 12.01
C ALA A 20 3.32 0.13 11.05
N GLY A 21 2.91 0.81 9.98
CA GLY A 21 3.85 1.42 9.04
C GLY A 21 3.31 2.69 8.41
N ILE A 22 4.22 3.59 8.12
CA ILE A 22 3.96 4.88 7.46
C ILE A 22 4.96 5.05 6.31
N VAL A 23 4.47 5.51 5.18
CA VAL A 23 5.30 5.98 4.07
C VAL A 23 4.86 7.39 3.71
N THR A 24 5.83 8.29 3.55
CA THR A 24 5.62 9.62 2.98
C THR A 24 6.48 9.81 1.73
N PHE A 25 6.09 10.76 0.88
CA PHE A 25 6.78 11.06 -0.37
C PHE A 25 7.08 12.56 -0.53
N ASN A 26 8.35 12.87 -0.86
CA ASN A 26 8.85 14.22 -1.16
C ASN A 26 9.95 14.20 -2.22
N GLY A 27 9.74 13.48 -3.31
CA GLY A 27 10.76 13.17 -4.31
C GLY A 27 11.46 11.84 -4.06
N ARG A 28 11.36 11.31 -2.84
CA ARG A 28 11.74 9.95 -2.43
C ARG A 28 10.75 9.43 -1.40
N PHE A 29 10.66 8.12 -1.28
CA PHE A 29 9.90 7.50 -0.20
C PHE A 29 10.69 7.53 1.11
N ASN A 30 10.03 8.00 2.17
CA ASN A 30 10.51 7.91 3.54
C ASN A 30 9.63 6.89 4.26
N VAL A 31 10.24 5.84 4.79
CA VAL A 31 9.54 4.66 5.33
C VAL A 31 9.81 4.53 6.81
N LEU A 32 8.77 4.24 7.58
CA LEU A 32 8.87 3.88 8.98
C LEU A 32 7.95 2.68 9.23
N ARG A 33 8.48 1.63 9.84
CA ARG A 33 7.75 0.42 10.21
C ARG A 33 8.14 0.02 11.62
N GLY A 34 7.21 -0.54 12.38
CA GLY A 34 7.47 -1.04 13.73
C GLY A 34 6.45 -2.07 14.16
N SER A 35 6.85 -2.89 15.13
CA SER A 35 5.99 -3.87 15.79
C SER A 35 5.30 -3.27 17.00
N GLY A 36 4.15 -3.82 17.40
CA GLY A 36 3.36 -3.39 18.53
C GLY A 36 2.37 -2.28 18.19
N PHE A 37 1.85 -1.64 19.23
CA PHE A 37 0.95 -0.52 19.11
C PHE A 37 1.64 0.67 18.42
N VAL A 38 0.86 1.52 17.75
CA VAL A 38 1.38 2.69 17.01
C VAL A 38 2.29 3.57 17.87
N ARG A 39 1.93 3.77 19.16
CA ARG A 39 2.73 4.56 20.10
C ARG A 39 4.03 3.88 20.53
N GLU A 40 4.11 2.56 20.44
CA GLU A 40 5.30 1.77 20.74
C GLU A 40 6.19 1.65 19.50
N ALA A 41 5.57 1.47 18.33
CA ALA A 41 6.26 1.35 17.04
C ALA A 41 6.97 2.64 16.62
N PHE A 42 6.45 3.82 17.02
CA PHE A 42 6.95 5.10 16.53
C PHE A 42 7.10 6.13 17.65
N ASP A 43 8.30 6.64 17.82
CA ASP A 43 8.55 7.82 18.63
C ASP A 43 8.34 9.11 17.83
N GLU A 44 8.16 10.23 18.55
CA GLU A 44 7.98 11.54 17.92
C GLU A 44 9.15 11.96 17.04
N THR A 45 10.36 11.56 17.37
CA THR A 45 11.57 11.91 16.61
C THR A 45 11.57 11.21 15.26
N ALA A 46 11.15 9.94 15.22
CA ALA A 46 11.00 9.17 13.99
C ALA A 46 9.90 9.78 13.08
N ILE A 47 8.75 10.15 13.65
CA ILE A 47 7.67 10.81 12.90
C ILE A 47 8.13 12.13 12.29
N LYS A 48 8.88 12.96 13.04
CA LYS A 48 9.40 14.24 12.54
C LYS A 48 10.38 14.10 11.37
N LYS A 49 11.02 12.94 11.20
CA LYS A 49 11.91 12.65 10.06
C LYS A 49 11.14 12.31 8.77
N LEU A 50 9.87 11.94 8.87
CA LEU A 50 9.03 11.64 7.72
C LEU A 50 8.56 12.95 7.07
N SER A 51 9.28 13.39 6.05
CA SER A 51 8.95 14.59 5.28
C SER A 51 8.07 14.26 4.07
N GLY A 52 7.22 15.20 3.68
CA GLY A 52 6.38 15.08 2.47
C GLY A 52 4.93 15.54 2.69
N GLY A 53 4.28 15.87 1.57
CA GLY A 53 2.88 16.29 1.52
C GLY A 53 1.91 15.17 1.18
N ILE A 54 2.43 14.00 0.79
CA ILE A 54 1.68 12.80 0.41
C ILE A 54 2.18 11.64 1.25
N GLY A 55 1.29 10.72 1.64
CA GLY A 55 1.68 9.51 2.33
C GLY A 55 0.53 8.55 2.54
N ILE A 56 0.87 7.32 2.94
CA ILE A 56 -0.03 6.24 3.31
C ILE A 56 0.44 5.59 4.60
N ALA A 57 -0.49 4.97 5.31
CA ALA A 57 -0.19 4.32 6.57
C ALA A 57 -1.09 3.10 6.78
N HIS A 58 -0.64 2.16 7.61
CA HIS A 58 -1.35 0.92 7.88
C HIS A 58 -1.10 0.44 9.31
N THR A 59 -2.16 -0.08 9.96
CA THR A 59 -2.09 -0.91 11.16
C THR A 59 -2.45 -2.35 10.78
N ARG A 60 -1.72 -3.32 11.32
CA ARG A 60 -1.90 -4.72 10.96
C ARG A 60 -2.29 -5.56 12.17
N TYR A 61 -3.27 -6.46 11.98
CA TYR A 61 -3.43 -7.67 12.77
C TYR A 61 -2.68 -8.81 12.09
N THR A 62 -1.88 -9.53 12.83
CA THR A 62 -1.22 -10.73 12.34
C THR A 62 -2.25 -11.85 12.26
N THR A 63 -2.50 -12.38 11.07
CA THR A 63 -3.29 -13.59 10.90
C THR A 63 -2.48 -14.80 11.35
N ALA A 64 -3.16 -15.82 11.89
CA ALA A 64 -2.51 -17.02 12.41
C ALA A 64 -1.54 -17.64 11.40
N GLY A 65 -0.28 -17.83 11.80
CA GLY A 65 0.78 -18.44 10.98
C GLY A 65 1.73 -17.47 10.29
N SER A 66 1.51 -16.15 10.32
CA SER A 66 2.47 -15.19 9.75
C SER A 66 3.55 -14.84 10.77
N ALA A 67 4.81 -14.91 10.35
CA ALA A 67 5.96 -14.55 11.19
C ALA A 67 5.88 -13.11 11.70
N TYR A 68 6.38 -12.88 12.91
CA TYR A 68 6.46 -11.56 13.57
C TYR A 68 7.55 -10.64 12.98
N GLY A 69 8.01 -10.88 11.76
CA GLY A 69 9.10 -10.12 11.15
C GLY A 69 8.63 -8.79 10.54
N LEU A 70 9.52 -7.80 10.55
CA LEU A 70 9.31 -6.49 9.92
C LEU A 70 9.14 -6.58 8.41
N GLU A 71 9.59 -7.68 7.79
CA GLU A 71 9.40 -7.99 6.37
C GLU A 71 7.93 -8.11 5.97
N ASN A 72 7.05 -8.47 6.91
CA ASN A 72 5.61 -8.59 6.70
C ASN A 72 4.82 -7.29 6.99
N VAL A 73 5.50 -6.23 7.42
CA VAL A 73 4.84 -4.97 7.81
C VAL A 73 4.63 -4.08 6.61
N GLN A 74 3.40 -3.69 6.38
CA GLN A 74 3.03 -2.71 5.35
C GLN A 74 3.39 -1.27 5.79
N PRO A 75 3.58 -0.32 4.82
CA PRO A 75 3.45 -0.43 3.36
C PRO A 75 4.59 -1.21 2.70
N PHE A 76 4.29 -1.91 1.59
CA PHE A 76 5.30 -2.50 0.71
C PHE A 76 5.72 -1.52 -0.38
N LEU A 77 6.95 -1.70 -0.91
CA LEU A 77 7.52 -0.80 -1.91
C LEU A 77 8.19 -1.58 -3.03
N VAL A 78 8.03 -1.05 -4.26
CA VAL A 78 8.84 -1.44 -5.43
C VAL A 78 9.33 -0.20 -6.17
N ASN A 79 10.46 -0.31 -6.84
CA ASN A 79 11.06 0.83 -7.56
C ASN A 79 10.71 0.86 -9.06
N SER A 80 10.26 -0.24 -9.63
CA SER A 80 9.97 -0.39 -11.07
C SER A 80 8.56 -0.93 -11.29
N PRO A 81 7.84 -0.45 -12.33
CA PRO A 81 8.22 0.52 -13.37
C PRO A 81 8.24 1.97 -12.90
N TYR A 82 7.50 2.29 -11.86
CA TYR A 82 7.48 3.56 -11.11
C TYR A 82 7.83 3.25 -9.65
N GLY A 83 8.32 4.20 -8.90
CA GLY A 83 8.35 4.03 -7.46
C GLY A 83 6.91 3.89 -6.94
N ILE A 84 6.57 2.78 -6.29
CA ILE A 84 5.21 2.49 -5.80
C ILE A 84 5.31 2.09 -4.34
N ALA A 85 4.51 2.71 -3.48
CA ALA A 85 4.23 2.25 -2.13
C ALA A 85 2.75 1.88 -2.03
N LEU A 86 2.44 0.74 -1.38
CA LEU A 86 1.09 0.19 -1.33
C LEU A 86 0.78 -0.40 0.03
N VAL A 87 -0.44 -0.19 0.48
CA VAL A 87 -1.07 -0.89 1.61
C VAL A 87 -2.35 -1.57 1.15
N HIS A 88 -2.68 -2.67 1.80
CA HIS A 88 -3.80 -3.52 1.48
C HIS A 88 -4.52 -3.95 2.77
N ASN A 89 -5.82 -3.93 2.74
CA ASN A 89 -6.68 -4.52 3.75
C ASN A 89 -7.61 -5.53 3.08
N GLY A 90 -7.54 -6.78 3.50
CA GLY A 90 -8.29 -7.88 2.91
C GLY A 90 -7.53 -9.20 2.96
N ASN A 91 -7.90 -10.10 2.06
CA ASN A 91 -7.26 -11.39 1.90
C ASN A 91 -7.33 -11.86 0.44
N LEU A 92 -6.18 -12.27 -0.10
CA LEU A 92 -6.08 -12.84 -1.44
C LEU A 92 -6.10 -14.36 -1.35
N THR A 93 -7.08 -14.99 -2.02
CA THR A 93 -7.25 -16.43 -1.95
C THR A 93 -6.26 -17.22 -2.83
N ASN A 94 -5.69 -16.56 -3.83
CA ASN A 94 -4.75 -17.15 -4.79
C ASN A 94 -3.32 -16.59 -4.69
N TYR A 95 -2.93 -15.97 -3.56
CA TYR A 95 -1.64 -15.27 -3.47
C TYR A 95 -0.41 -16.16 -3.69
N GLN A 96 -0.50 -17.45 -3.40
CA GLN A 96 0.59 -18.40 -3.66
C GLN A 96 0.81 -18.59 -5.17
N ASP A 97 -0.28 -18.73 -5.94
CA ASP A 97 -0.20 -18.85 -7.39
C ASP A 97 0.35 -17.58 -8.02
N LEU A 98 -0.04 -16.40 -7.47
CA LEU A 98 0.49 -15.11 -7.91
C LEU A 98 2.00 -14.98 -7.65
N LYS A 99 2.52 -15.50 -6.54
CA LYS A 99 3.96 -15.54 -6.27
C LYS A 99 4.72 -16.38 -7.30
N VAL A 100 4.18 -17.54 -7.66
CA VAL A 100 4.76 -18.41 -8.69
C VAL A 100 4.74 -17.68 -10.05
N GLU A 101 3.60 -17.10 -10.43
CA GLU A 101 3.48 -16.33 -11.68
C GLU A 101 4.52 -15.19 -11.75
N LEU A 102 4.66 -14.43 -10.67
CA LEU A 102 5.62 -13.33 -10.57
C LEU A 102 7.06 -13.81 -10.70
N GLN A 103 7.41 -14.92 -10.06
CA GLN A 103 8.75 -15.50 -10.13
C GLN A 103 9.07 -15.96 -11.56
N ASP A 104 8.15 -16.69 -12.20
CA ASP A 104 8.38 -17.33 -13.48
C ASP A 104 8.32 -16.34 -14.65
N ASN A 105 7.35 -15.41 -14.64
CA ASN A 105 7.09 -14.54 -15.77
C ASN A 105 7.75 -13.15 -15.65
N ASP A 106 7.86 -12.61 -14.44
CA ASP A 106 8.34 -11.26 -14.20
C ASP A 106 9.72 -11.22 -13.51
N HIS A 107 10.25 -12.39 -13.12
CA HIS A 107 11.48 -12.52 -12.32
C HIS A 107 11.45 -11.70 -11.04
N PHE A 108 10.26 -11.59 -10.46
CA PHE A 108 10.01 -10.86 -9.23
C PHE A 108 9.99 -11.81 -8.04
N HIS A 109 10.89 -11.60 -7.09
CA HIS A 109 10.97 -12.38 -5.87
C HIS A 109 10.23 -11.70 -4.72
N CYS A 110 9.31 -12.41 -4.07
CA CYS A 110 8.66 -11.97 -2.84
C CYS A 110 9.51 -12.34 -1.63
N ASN A 111 9.85 -11.36 -0.80
CA ASN A 111 10.67 -11.55 0.40
C ASN A 111 9.86 -11.82 1.66
N SER A 112 8.54 -11.67 1.59
CA SER A 112 7.63 -11.85 2.73
C SER A 112 6.59 -12.93 2.46
N ASP A 113 5.87 -13.31 3.50
CA ASP A 113 4.69 -14.17 3.40
C ASP A 113 3.39 -13.39 3.21
N SER A 114 3.50 -12.06 3.07
CA SER A 114 2.35 -11.20 2.89
C SER A 114 1.79 -11.30 1.47
N ASP A 115 0.48 -11.47 1.37
CA ASP A 115 -0.27 -11.39 0.12
C ASP A 115 -0.21 -9.98 -0.51
N THR A 116 0.03 -8.96 0.31
CA THR A 116 0.22 -7.56 -0.13
C THR A 116 1.44 -7.41 -1.04
N GLU A 117 2.53 -8.13 -0.76
CA GLU A 117 3.73 -8.07 -1.62
C GLU A 117 3.45 -8.68 -2.99
N ALA A 118 2.73 -9.81 -3.04
CA ALA A 118 2.29 -10.41 -4.30
C ALA A 118 1.36 -9.46 -5.07
N LEU A 119 0.38 -8.84 -4.38
CA LEU A 119 -0.51 -7.85 -5.00
C LEU A 119 0.26 -6.67 -5.61
N LEU A 120 1.25 -6.14 -4.87
CA LEU A 120 2.10 -5.06 -5.36
C LEU A 120 2.92 -5.49 -6.58
N GLY A 121 3.46 -6.71 -6.57
CA GLY A 121 4.18 -7.30 -7.70
C GLY A 121 3.31 -7.41 -8.95
N ILE A 122 2.09 -7.94 -8.83
CA ILE A 122 1.13 -8.03 -9.95
C ILE A 122 0.77 -6.62 -10.45
N PHE A 123 0.46 -5.68 -9.56
CA PHE A 123 0.15 -4.31 -9.97
C PHE A 123 1.32 -3.65 -10.71
N ALA A 124 2.55 -3.82 -10.24
CA ALA A 124 3.75 -3.32 -10.91
C ALA A 124 3.98 -4.00 -12.28
N SER A 125 3.71 -5.30 -12.38
CA SER A 125 3.76 -6.04 -13.64
C SER A 125 2.75 -5.52 -14.65
N GLU A 126 1.50 -5.33 -14.24
CA GLU A 126 0.44 -4.81 -15.10
C GLU A 126 0.73 -3.36 -15.55
N LEU A 127 1.24 -2.50 -14.67
CA LEU A 127 1.70 -1.17 -15.05
C LEU A 127 2.80 -1.20 -16.12
N ARG A 128 3.73 -2.17 -16.06
CA ARG A 128 4.82 -2.34 -17.04
C ARG A 128 4.30 -2.80 -18.39
N LYS A 129 3.29 -3.67 -18.40
CA LYS A 129 2.67 -4.22 -19.62
C LYS A 129 1.72 -3.22 -20.30
N THR A 130 1.20 -2.26 -19.54
CA THR A 130 0.26 -1.27 -20.06
C THR A 130 0.95 -0.33 -21.07
N PRO A 131 0.40 -0.16 -22.27
CA PRO A 131 0.95 0.75 -23.26
C PRO A 131 1.00 2.20 -22.77
N PRO A 132 1.96 3.01 -23.23
CA PRO A 132 2.01 4.43 -22.95
C PRO A 132 0.70 5.13 -23.36
N SER A 133 0.28 6.11 -22.55
CA SER A 133 -0.88 6.96 -22.82
C SER A 133 -0.56 8.39 -22.44
N ASP A 134 -1.19 9.37 -23.11
CA ASP A 134 -1.04 10.79 -22.83
C ASP A 134 -1.52 11.14 -21.42
N HIS A 135 -2.49 10.37 -20.90
CA HIS A 135 -3.01 10.54 -19.55
C HIS A 135 -2.63 9.36 -18.66
N PHE A 136 -1.87 9.62 -17.60
CA PHE A 136 -1.46 8.58 -16.64
C PHE A 136 -2.65 7.86 -16.00
N PHE A 137 -3.79 8.51 -15.86
CA PHE A 137 -5.01 7.88 -15.35
C PHE A 137 -5.44 6.68 -16.21
N ASN A 138 -5.31 6.75 -17.53
CA ASN A 138 -5.63 5.63 -18.43
C ASN A 138 -4.67 4.46 -18.20
N ILE A 139 -3.37 4.75 -18.00
CA ILE A 139 -2.38 3.73 -17.66
C ILE A 139 -2.76 3.05 -16.34
N LEU A 140 -3.10 3.83 -15.33
CA LEU A 140 -3.49 3.33 -14.01
C LEU A 140 -4.74 2.44 -14.08
N THR A 141 -5.80 2.89 -14.77
CA THR A 141 -7.06 2.13 -14.88
C THR A 141 -6.87 0.83 -15.65
N THR A 142 -6.09 0.84 -16.74
CA THR A 142 -5.76 -0.38 -17.48
C THR A 142 -5.00 -1.38 -16.62
N ALA A 143 -3.99 -0.92 -15.88
CA ALA A 143 -3.23 -1.79 -14.97
C ALA A 143 -4.12 -2.37 -13.85
N VAL A 144 -5.02 -1.56 -13.27
CA VAL A 144 -5.97 -2.04 -12.26
C VAL A 144 -6.95 -3.06 -12.85
N THR A 145 -7.36 -2.91 -14.11
CA THR A 145 -8.18 -3.92 -14.80
C THR A 145 -7.42 -5.25 -14.89
N GLY A 146 -6.13 -5.22 -15.26
CA GLY A 146 -5.30 -6.44 -15.27
C GLY A 146 -5.14 -7.07 -13.87
N VAL A 147 -5.08 -6.24 -12.82
CA VAL A 147 -5.12 -6.76 -11.44
C VAL A 147 -6.44 -7.49 -11.16
N PHE A 148 -7.58 -6.94 -11.57
CA PHE A 148 -8.90 -7.56 -11.36
C PHE A 148 -9.06 -8.92 -12.07
N GLU A 149 -8.38 -9.11 -13.19
CA GLU A 149 -8.39 -10.38 -13.92
C GLU A 149 -7.59 -11.48 -13.25
N LYS A 150 -6.56 -11.11 -12.47
CA LYS A 150 -5.60 -12.06 -11.89
C LYS A 150 -5.80 -12.30 -10.40
N VAL A 151 -6.17 -11.26 -9.66
CA VAL A 151 -6.20 -11.26 -8.19
C VAL A 151 -7.58 -11.66 -7.69
N HIS A 152 -7.65 -12.77 -6.97
CA HIS A 152 -8.86 -13.28 -6.38
C HIS A 152 -8.90 -13.00 -4.88
N GLY A 153 -10.05 -12.57 -4.38
CA GLY A 153 -10.26 -12.29 -2.97
C GLY A 153 -11.08 -11.03 -2.71
N ALA A 154 -11.13 -10.64 -1.47
CA ALA A 154 -11.76 -9.40 -1.03
C ALA A 154 -10.68 -8.44 -0.52
N TYR A 155 -10.57 -7.27 -1.12
CA TYR A 155 -9.47 -6.34 -0.82
C TYR A 155 -9.80 -4.87 -1.08
N SER A 156 -9.18 -4.02 -0.28
CA SER A 156 -9.07 -2.58 -0.52
C SER A 156 -7.61 -2.16 -0.50
N VAL A 157 -7.23 -1.35 -1.45
CA VAL A 157 -5.86 -0.92 -1.69
C VAL A 157 -5.77 0.60 -1.66
N VAL A 158 -4.75 1.11 -0.99
CA VAL A 158 -4.33 2.51 -1.09
C VAL A 158 -2.83 2.54 -1.40
N GLY A 159 -2.44 3.39 -2.34
CA GLY A 159 -1.04 3.48 -2.72
C GLY A 159 -0.61 4.87 -3.15
N VAL A 160 0.71 5.03 -3.26
CA VAL A 160 1.37 6.22 -3.81
C VAL A 160 2.25 5.78 -4.97
N ILE A 161 2.12 6.46 -6.11
CA ILE A 161 3.06 6.35 -7.21
C ILE A 161 3.91 7.62 -7.25
N ALA A 162 5.23 7.44 -7.23
CA ALA A 162 6.20 8.55 -7.21
C ALA A 162 5.93 9.55 -8.33
N ASN A 163 5.82 10.83 -7.97
CA ASN A 163 5.55 11.95 -8.88
C ASN A 163 4.20 11.89 -9.63
N LYS A 164 3.32 10.92 -9.27
CA LYS A 164 1.98 10.81 -9.87
C LYS A 164 0.86 11.10 -8.88
N GLY A 165 0.99 10.65 -7.63
CA GLY A 165 0.03 10.93 -6.57
C GLY A 165 -0.45 9.69 -5.82
N VAL A 166 -1.55 9.86 -5.08
CA VAL A 166 -2.25 8.80 -4.35
C VAL A 166 -3.27 8.14 -5.27
N PHE A 167 -3.41 6.84 -5.15
CA PHE A 167 -4.46 6.07 -5.80
C PHE A 167 -5.13 5.13 -4.80
N ALA A 168 -6.35 4.73 -5.09
CA ALA A 168 -7.05 3.72 -4.33
C ALA A 168 -7.97 2.91 -5.24
N PHE A 169 -8.12 1.63 -4.96
CA PHE A 169 -9.10 0.75 -5.59
C PHE A 169 -9.50 -0.37 -4.64
N ARG A 170 -10.58 -1.06 -4.93
CA ARG A 170 -11.03 -2.22 -4.17
C ARG A 170 -11.38 -3.36 -5.11
N ASP A 171 -11.59 -4.55 -4.57
CA ASP A 171 -11.99 -5.72 -5.33
C ASP A 171 -13.20 -5.43 -6.25
N PRO A 172 -13.31 -6.08 -7.41
CA PRO A 172 -14.35 -5.78 -8.41
C PRO A 172 -15.78 -6.06 -7.92
N HIS A 173 -15.93 -6.85 -6.87
CA HIS A 173 -17.23 -7.16 -6.26
C HIS A 173 -17.61 -6.18 -5.15
N GLY A 174 -16.67 -5.32 -4.74
CA GLY A 174 -16.89 -4.33 -3.70
C GLY A 174 -17.13 -4.92 -2.30
N ILE A 175 -16.55 -6.09 -2.02
CA ILE A 175 -16.71 -6.80 -0.74
C ILE A 175 -16.03 -6.02 0.37
N HIS A 176 -14.78 -5.58 0.13
CA HIS A 176 -14.05 -4.77 1.12
C HIS A 176 -14.44 -3.28 1.01
N PRO A 177 -14.71 -2.60 2.13
CA PRO A 177 -15.08 -1.19 2.10
C PRO A 177 -13.86 -0.31 1.75
N LEU A 178 -14.13 0.75 1.00
CA LEU A 178 -13.21 1.85 0.73
C LEU A 178 -13.95 3.16 0.90
N VAL A 179 -13.41 4.08 1.70
CA VAL A 179 -14.02 5.37 2.00
C VAL A 179 -13.11 6.48 1.50
N TYR A 180 -13.70 7.50 0.90
CA TYR A 180 -13.04 8.69 0.42
C TYR A 180 -13.55 9.91 1.16
N GLY A 181 -12.62 10.73 1.65
CA GLY A 181 -12.93 11.96 2.38
C GLY A 181 -12.17 13.16 1.81
N VAL A 182 -12.78 14.33 1.91
CA VAL A 182 -12.18 15.61 1.53
C VAL A 182 -12.40 16.61 2.65
N ARG A 183 -11.37 17.36 3.01
CA ARG A 183 -11.50 18.54 3.87
C ARG A 183 -10.95 19.78 3.17
N ASP A 184 -11.51 20.94 3.48
CA ASP A 184 -10.94 22.22 3.10
C ASP A 184 -10.10 22.76 4.26
N LYS A 185 -8.86 23.12 3.97
CA LYS A 185 -7.94 23.73 4.93
C LYS A 185 -7.35 24.97 4.30
N ASN A 186 -7.83 26.13 4.72
CA ASN A 186 -7.39 27.44 4.21
C ASN A 186 -7.52 27.58 2.67
N GLY A 187 -8.63 27.12 2.10
CA GLY A 187 -8.88 27.16 0.66
C GLY A 187 -8.14 26.10 -0.16
N LYS A 188 -7.46 25.14 0.51
CA LYS A 188 -6.83 23.99 -0.13
C LYS A 188 -7.55 22.72 0.25
N LYS A 189 -7.88 21.91 -0.76
CA LYS A 189 -8.47 20.58 -0.54
C LYS A 189 -7.39 19.60 -0.14
N GLU A 190 -7.64 18.87 0.95
CA GLU A 190 -6.85 17.73 1.40
C GLU A 190 -7.72 16.47 1.27
N TYR A 191 -7.13 15.38 0.83
CA TYR A 191 -7.78 14.12 0.51
C TYR A 191 -7.24 13.00 1.39
#